data_a566018a944f495cf2b4fe2206f30b9d
#
_entry.id   a566018a944f495cf2b4fe2206f30b9d
#
_cell.length_a   1.000
_cell.length_b   1.000
_cell.length_c   1.000
_cell.angle_alpha   90.00
_cell.angle_beta   90.00
_cell.angle_gamma   90.00
#
_symmetry.space_group_name_H-M   'P 1'
#
loop_
_entity.id
_entity.type
_entity.pdbx_description
1 polymer ?
#
loop_
_entity_poly.entity_id
_entity_poly.type
_entity_poly.pdbx_seq_one_letter_code
_entity_poly.pdbx_strand_id
1 'polypeptide(L)'
;KETTLTSLADLQLGTQLASDYSVLLTSRPVLQETIDNLDLHMGYGTLRSNISVVNLSDTRILEIRVADPDPEMAKTIVDELADVSSDYIGQQMEVVPPKVIEEGVVPSAPTSPNVMRNTALGALAGLVIAAGIIVIRTIMNDAIRSEDDVEKYLGIPTLAAVPDRKDYISGRSSKQRKKKKRRKRRK
;
A
#
# COMPACT_ATOMS: atom_id res chain seq x y z
N LYS A 1 -49.19 10.32 4.38
CA LYS A 1 -48.02 11.04 4.97
C LYS A 1 -47.37 10.30 6.15
N GLU A 2 -47.97 9.22 6.65
CA GLU A 2 -47.41 8.41 7.75
C GLU A 2 -46.35 7.38 7.27
N THR A 3 -46.38 7.01 6.00
CA THR A 3 -45.48 5.98 5.43
C THR A 3 -44.01 6.38 5.40
N THR A 4 -43.69 7.68 5.33
CA THR A 4 -42.29 8.12 5.25
C THR A 4 -41.56 8.10 6.58
N LEU A 5 -42.25 8.39 7.69
CA LEU A 5 -41.63 8.35 9.03
C LEU A 5 -41.39 6.93 9.51
N THR A 6 -42.33 6.01 9.22
CA THR A 6 -42.19 4.58 9.51
C THR A 6 -41.02 3.98 8.73
N SER A 7 -40.86 4.33 7.46
CA SER A 7 -39.75 3.84 6.63
C SER A 7 -38.36 4.34 7.06
N LEU A 8 -38.27 5.58 7.58
CA LEU A 8 -37.02 6.11 8.12
C LEU A 8 -36.65 5.43 9.45
N ALA A 9 -37.63 5.22 10.33
CA ALA A 9 -37.41 4.50 11.60
C ALA A 9 -37.01 3.04 11.35
N ASP A 10 -37.64 2.37 10.39
CA ASP A 10 -37.29 1.01 9.98
C ASP A 10 -35.89 0.92 9.37
N LEU A 11 -35.47 1.94 8.62
CA LEU A 11 -34.12 2.01 8.08
C LEU A 11 -33.07 2.19 9.19
N GLN A 12 -33.34 3.12 10.12
CA GLN A 12 -32.44 3.36 11.26
C GLN A 12 -32.33 2.12 12.18
N LEU A 13 -33.44 1.46 12.44
CA LEU A 13 -33.44 0.21 13.20
C LEU A 13 -32.64 -0.88 12.48
N GLY A 14 -32.77 -0.97 11.17
CA GLY A 14 -32.04 -1.94 10.38
C GLY A 14 -30.52 -1.70 10.34
N THR A 15 -30.07 -0.47 10.27
CA THR A 15 -28.63 -0.12 10.35
C THR A 15 -28.07 -0.37 11.75
N GLN A 16 -28.87 -0.12 12.79
CA GLN A 16 -28.47 -0.43 14.16
C GLN A 16 -28.32 -1.94 14.36
N LEU A 17 -29.26 -2.75 13.88
CA LEU A 17 -29.16 -4.20 13.92
C LEU A 17 -27.94 -4.71 13.15
N ALA A 18 -27.62 -4.16 11.99
CA ALA A 18 -26.42 -4.52 11.27
C ALA A 18 -25.15 -4.21 12.06
N SER A 19 -25.12 -3.10 12.79
CA SER A 19 -24.01 -2.77 13.69
C SER A 19 -23.88 -3.80 14.83
N ASP A 20 -24.98 -4.17 15.45
CA ASP A 20 -25.00 -5.17 16.52
C ASP A 20 -24.53 -6.54 16.00
N TYR A 21 -24.98 -6.94 14.80
CA TYR A 21 -24.56 -8.17 14.15
C TYR A 21 -23.05 -8.15 13.84
N SER A 22 -22.48 -7.02 13.42
CA SER A 22 -21.05 -6.91 13.16
C SER A 22 -20.19 -7.19 14.41
N VAL A 23 -20.69 -6.82 15.58
CA VAL A 23 -20.04 -7.13 16.86
C VAL A 23 -20.15 -8.62 17.20
N LEU A 24 -21.33 -9.23 16.99
CA LEU A 24 -21.55 -10.64 17.22
C LEU A 24 -20.74 -11.55 16.31
N LEU A 25 -20.62 -11.20 15.02
CA LEU A 25 -19.80 -11.88 14.03
C LEU A 25 -18.33 -12.01 14.47
N THR A 26 -17.81 -11.02 15.15
CA THR A 26 -16.42 -11.00 15.63
C THR A 26 -16.29 -11.41 17.10
N SER A 27 -17.36 -11.93 17.68
CA SER A 27 -17.39 -12.38 19.09
C SER A 27 -16.58 -13.68 19.27
N ARG A 28 -16.08 -13.88 20.49
CA ARG A 28 -15.29 -15.07 20.80
C ARG A 28 -16.02 -16.40 20.57
N PRO A 29 -17.29 -16.56 20.95
CA PRO A 29 -18.00 -17.79 20.69
C PRO A 29 -18.06 -18.18 19.23
N VAL A 30 -18.45 -17.23 18.38
CA VAL A 30 -18.56 -17.43 16.91
C VAL A 30 -17.21 -17.81 16.29
N LEU A 31 -16.17 -17.06 16.61
CA LEU A 31 -14.85 -17.33 16.04
C LEU A 31 -14.23 -18.61 16.55
N GLN A 32 -14.48 -18.98 17.82
CA GLN A 32 -14.00 -20.24 18.37
C GLN A 32 -14.71 -21.42 17.70
N GLU A 33 -16.01 -21.34 17.51
CA GLU A 33 -16.80 -22.38 16.84
C GLU A 33 -16.34 -22.54 15.38
N THR A 34 -16.08 -21.44 14.66
CA THR A 34 -15.51 -21.50 13.31
C THR A 34 -14.13 -22.19 13.29
N ILE A 35 -13.27 -21.90 14.28
CA ILE A 35 -11.96 -22.55 14.42
C ILE A 35 -12.12 -24.05 14.64
N ASP A 36 -13.04 -24.43 15.54
CA ASP A 36 -13.25 -25.82 15.93
C ASP A 36 -13.90 -26.64 14.80
N ASN A 37 -14.84 -26.03 14.04
CA ASN A 37 -15.51 -26.69 12.92
C ASN A 37 -14.56 -26.96 11.75
N LEU A 38 -13.63 -26.03 11.47
CA LEU A 38 -12.66 -26.14 10.38
C LEU A 38 -11.30 -26.71 10.81
N ASP A 39 -11.14 -27.10 12.09
CA ASP A 39 -9.88 -27.59 12.67
C ASP A 39 -8.69 -26.66 12.35
N LEU A 40 -8.91 -25.34 12.50
CA LEU A 40 -7.89 -24.35 12.16
C LEU A 40 -6.75 -24.34 13.18
N HIS A 41 -5.52 -24.47 12.68
CA HIS A 41 -4.32 -24.43 13.53
C HIS A 41 -3.93 -22.99 13.93
N MET A 42 -4.91 -22.16 14.28
CA MET A 42 -4.70 -20.79 14.73
C MET A 42 -5.58 -20.44 15.93
N GLY A 43 -5.13 -19.49 16.75
CA GLY A 43 -5.90 -19.04 17.91
C GLY A 43 -6.93 -17.96 17.54
N TYR A 44 -7.93 -17.80 18.40
CA TYR A 44 -8.97 -16.77 18.29
C TYR A 44 -8.44 -15.37 17.93
N GLY A 45 -7.37 -14.91 18.59
CA GLY A 45 -6.82 -13.58 18.36
C GLY A 45 -6.26 -13.40 16.94
N THR A 46 -5.67 -14.46 16.39
CA THR A 46 -5.15 -14.47 15.03
C THR A 46 -6.27 -14.42 14.01
N LEU A 47 -7.29 -15.29 14.17
CA LEU A 47 -8.43 -15.29 13.27
C LEU A 47 -9.15 -13.93 13.30
N ARG A 48 -9.40 -13.38 14.51
CA ARG A 48 -10.02 -12.05 14.65
C ARG A 48 -9.26 -10.96 13.92
N SER A 49 -7.93 -10.97 13.93
CA SER A 49 -7.11 -9.96 13.24
C SER A 49 -7.17 -10.07 11.71
N ASN A 50 -7.52 -11.25 11.23
CA ASN A 50 -7.63 -11.55 9.79
C ASN A 50 -9.05 -11.31 9.23
N ILE A 51 -10.02 -11.03 10.12
CA ILE A 51 -11.40 -10.77 9.73
C ILE A 51 -11.69 -9.27 9.77
N SER A 52 -12.34 -8.79 8.73
CA SER A 52 -12.89 -7.44 8.66
C SER A 52 -14.36 -7.51 8.28
N VAL A 53 -15.21 -6.91 9.10
CA VAL A 53 -16.65 -6.78 8.85
C VAL A 53 -16.96 -5.33 8.55
N VAL A 54 -17.57 -5.07 7.41
CA VAL A 54 -17.91 -3.73 6.94
C VAL A 54 -19.41 -3.65 6.67
N ASN A 55 -20.08 -2.67 7.26
CA ASN A 55 -21.43 -2.31 6.85
C ASN A 55 -21.37 -1.46 5.58
N LEU A 56 -22.05 -1.88 4.53
CA LEU A 56 -22.15 -1.07 3.31
C LEU A 56 -23.06 0.14 3.60
N SER A 57 -22.48 1.32 3.47
CA SER A 57 -23.06 2.65 3.71
C SER A 57 -24.58 2.69 3.85
N ASP A 58 -25.05 2.84 5.09
CA ASP A 58 -26.47 3.01 5.45
C ASP A 58 -27.42 1.87 5.00
N THR A 59 -26.88 0.67 4.78
CA THR A 59 -27.67 -0.52 4.44
C THR A 59 -27.76 -1.51 5.61
N ARG A 60 -28.56 -2.56 5.42
CA ARG A 60 -28.61 -3.71 6.34
C ARG A 60 -27.66 -4.84 5.92
N ILE A 61 -26.78 -4.57 4.97
CA ILE A 61 -25.89 -5.57 4.39
C ILE A 61 -24.53 -5.45 5.07
N LEU A 62 -24.04 -6.57 5.56
CA LEU A 62 -22.70 -6.72 6.09
C LEU A 62 -21.84 -7.45 5.07
N GLU A 63 -20.67 -6.93 4.81
CA GLU A 63 -19.63 -7.57 4.02
C GLU A 63 -18.57 -8.13 4.99
N ILE A 64 -18.34 -9.45 4.89
CA ILE A 64 -17.31 -10.14 5.66
C ILE A 64 -16.11 -10.36 4.74
N ARG A 65 -14.94 -9.99 5.19
CA ARG A 65 -13.68 -10.21 4.49
C ARG A 65 -12.74 -10.99 5.40
N VAL A 66 -12.14 -12.03 4.85
CA VAL A 66 -11.13 -12.84 5.53
C VAL A 66 -9.82 -12.74 4.76
N ALA A 67 -8.71 -12.54 5.46
CA ALA A 67 -7.37 -12.52 4.91
C ALA A 67 -6.64 -13.80 5.30
N ASP A 68 -6.28 -14.63 4.32
CA ASP A 68 -5.48 -15.82 4.52
C ASP A 68 -4.42 -15.92 3.39
N PRO A 69 -3.25 -16.54 3.63
CA PRO A 69 -2.28 -16.82 2.58
C PRO A 69 -2.82 -17.75 1.49
N ASP A 70 -3.74 -18.66 1.86
CA ASP A 70 -4.43 -19.55 0.93
C ASP A 70 -5.82 -18.98 0.58
N PRO A 71 -6.08 -18.62 -0.68
CA PRO A 71 -7.35 -18.03 -1.09
C PRO A 71 -8.54 -18.99 -0.97
N GLU A 72 -8.33 -20.30 -1.14
CA GLU A 72 -9.38 -21.31 -0.94
C GLU A 72 -9.73 -21.46 0.54
N MET A 73 -8.72 -21.42 1.42
CA MET A 73 -8.94 -21.43 2.86
C MET A 73 -9.66 -20.16 3.30
N ALA A 74 -9.30 -19.00 2.77
CA ALA A 74 -9.98 -17.73 3.05
C ALA A 74 -11.48 -17.81 2.69
N LYS A 75 -11.82 -18.41 1.54
CA LYS A 75 -13.22 -18.66 1.14
C LYS A 75 -13.91 -19.59 2.13
N THR A 76 -13.30 -20.71 2.47
CA THR A 76 -13.88 -21.69 3.40
C THR A 76 -14.14 -21.07 4.77
N ILE A 77 -13.22 -20.26 5.28
CA ILE A 77 -13.36 -19.56 6.56
C ILE A 77 -14.51 -18.54 6.51
N VAL A 78 -14.63 -17.76 5.43
CA VAL A 78 -15.70 -16.75 5.34
C VAL A 78 -17.08 -17.38 5.22
N ASP A 79 -17.20 -18.47 4.48
CA ASP A 79 -18.47 -19.20 4.32
C ASP A 79 -18.90 -19.82 5.65
N GLU A 80 -18.02 -20.56 6.33
CA GLU A 80 -18.27 -21.15 7.66
C GLU A 80 -18.60 -20.07 8.71
N LEU A 81 -17.84 -18.97 8.71
CA LEU A 81 -18.10 -17.85 9.62
C LEU A 81 -19.48 -17.24 9.41
N ALA A 82 -19.93 -17.12 8.16
CA ALA A 82 -21.25 -16.61 7.84
C ALA A 82 -22.36 -17.54 8.37
N ASP A 83 -22.21 -18.85 8.20
CA ASP A 83 -23.18 -19.86 8.67
C ASP A 83 -23.25 -19.91 10.22
N VAL A 84 -22.09 -20.05 10.87
CA VAL A 84 -22.00 -20.05 12.35
C VAL A 84 -22.56 -18.76 12.94
N SER A 85 -22.27 -17.62 12.33
CA SER A 85 -22.77 -16.32 12.77
C SER A 85 -24.29 -16.20 12.63
N SER A 86 -24.83 -16.68 11.51
CA SER A 86 -26.26 -16.68 11.26
C SER A 86 -27.00 -17.48 12.34
N ASP A 87 -26.54 -18.68 12.62
CA ASP A 87 -27.10 -19.55 13.63
C ASP A 87 -26.97 -18.96 15.04
N TYR A 88 -25.81 -18.43 15.38
CA TYR A 88 -25.56 -17.81 16.67
C TYR A 88 -26.45 -16.60 16.94
N ILE A 89 -26.61 -15.72 15.93
CA ILE A 89 -27.47 -14.52 16.00
C ILE A 89 -28.94 -14.98 16.19
N GLY A 90 -29.39 -15.96 15.41
CA GLY A 90 -30.74 -16.48 15.51
C GLY A 90 -31.06 -17.02 16.91
N GLN A 91 -30.13 -17.75 17.51
CA GLN A 91 -30.28 -18.32 18.85
C GLN A 91 -30.19 -17.30 19.97
N GLN A 92 -29.21 -16.36 19.91
CA GLN A 92 -28.97 -15.41 20.98
C GLN A 92 -29.98 -14.27 21.02
N MET A 93 -30.49 -13.83 19.88
CA MET A 93 -31.38 -12.67 19.80
C MET A 93 -32.86 -13.10 19.64
N GLU A 94 -33.13 -14.39 19.53
CA GLU A 94 -34.48 -14.93 19.30
C GLU A 94 -35.18 -14.27 18.08
N VAL A 95 -34.38 -13.93 17.07
CA VAL A 95 -34.83 -13.29 15.80
C VAL A 95 -34.68 -14.25 14.63
N VAL A 96 -35.29 -13.90 13.51
CA VAL A 96 -35.05 -14.62 12.26
C VAL A 96 -33.56 -14.41 11.89
N PRO A 97 -32.79 -15.51 11.70
CA PRO A 97 -31.39 -15.42 11.41
C PRO A 97 -31.12 -14.61 10.12
N PRO A 98 -30.04 -13.85 10.08
CA PRO A 98 -29.64 -13.17 8.85
C PRO A 98 -29.34 -14.19 7.75
N LYS A 99 -29.64 -13.83 6.51
CA LYS A 99 -29.41 -14.72 5.36
C LYS A 99 -28.13 -14.35 4.65
N VAL A 100 -27.35 -15.36 4.33
CA VAL A 100 -26.24 -15.22 3.37
C VAL A 100 -26.82 -14.85 2.02
N ILE A 101 -26.38 -13.73 1.47
CA ILE A 101 -26.83 -13.21 0.17
C ILE A 101 -25.91 -13.72 -0.93
N GLU A 102 -24.60 -13.76 -0.65
CA GLU A 102 -23.56 -14.17 -1.57
C GLU A 102 -22.51 -14.99 -0.81
N GLU A 103 -22.10 -16.10 -1.37
CA GLU A 103 -21.02 -16.94 -0.84
C GLU A 103 -19.66 -16.26 -1.05
N GLY A 104 -18.66 -16.70 -0.31
CA GLY A 104 -17.29 -16.22 -0.43
C GLY A 104 -16.74 -16.40 -1.85
N VAL A 105 -16.12 -15.34 -2.38
CA VAL A 105 -15.50 -15.35 -3.71
C VAL A 105 -14.00 -15.43 -3.58
N VAL A 106 -13.38 -16.40 -4.24
CA VAL A 106 -11.92 -16.53 -4.30
C VAL A 106 -11.35 -15.42 -5.19
N PRO A 107 -10.48 -14.53 -4.65
CA PRO A 107 -9.92 -13.44 -5.43
C PRO A 107 -8.92 -13.97 -6.47
N SER A 108 -8.96 -13.42 -7.69
CA SER A 108 -8.04 -13.77 -8.78
C SER A 108 -6.63 -13.21 -8.60
N ALA A 109 -6.43 -12.29 -7.66
CA ALA A 109 -5.14 -11.66 -7.37
C ALA A 109 -4.99 -11.35 -5.88
N PRO A 110 -3.77 -11.44 -5.31
CA PRO A 110 -3.53 -11.14 -3.91
C PRO A 110 -3.77 -9.65 -3.61
N THR A 111 -4.47 -9.37 -2.52
CA THR A 111 -4.75 -8.01 -2.05
C THR A 111 -3.53 -7.35 -1.39
N SER A 112 -2.63 -8.17 -0.82
CA SER A 112 -1.41 -7.74 -0.13
C SER A 112 -0.30 -8.79 -0.32
N PRO A 113 0.99 -8.38 -0.37
CA PRO A 113 1.48 -7.00 -0.38
C PRO A 113 1.30 -6.30 -1.74
N ASN A 114 0.96 -5.01 -1.73
CA ASN A 114 0.89 -4.22 -2.96
C ASN A 114 2.31 -3.86 -3.43
N VAL A 115 2.91 -4.74 -4.25
CA VAL A 115 4.30 -4.63 -4.72
C VAL A 115 4.54 -3.31 -5.45
N MET A 116 3.60 -2.86 -6.28
CA MET A 116 3.73 -1.63 -7.04
C MET A 116 3.83 -0.39 -6.12
N ARG A 117 2.96 -0.31 -5.12
CA ARG A 117 2.97 0.79 -4.14
C ARG A 117 4.24 0.78 -3.29
N ASN A 118 4.66 -0.40 -2.83
CA ASN A 118 5.86 -0.53 -2.01
C ASN A 118 7.13 -0.20 -2.80
N THR A 119 7.22 -0.62 -4.07
CA THR A 119 8.32 -0.27 -4.97
C THR A 119 8.37 1.24 -5.26
N ALA A 120 7.22 1.87 -5.51
CA ALA A 120 7.16 3.31 -5.74
C ALA A 120 7.61 4.11 -4.50
N LEU A 121 7.18 3.69 -3.30
CA LEU A 121 7.62 4.29 -2.04
C LEU A 121 9.12 4.11 -1.81
N GLY A 122 9.65 2.91 -2.09
CA GLY A 122 11.08 2.62 -1.98
C GLY A 122 11.92 3.45 -2.95
N ALA A 123 11.47 3.60 -4.20
CA ALA A 123 12.13 4.43 -5.20
C ALA A 123 12.16 5.91 -4.80
N LEU A 124 11.03 6.44 -4.29
CA LEU A 124 10.95 7.81 -3.81
C LEU A 124 11.90 8.05 -2.62
N ALA A 125 11.91 7.16 -1.65
CA ALA A 125 12.81 7.24 -0.50
C ALA A 125 14.28 7.19 -0.94
N GLY A 126 14.63 6.28 -1.86
CA GLY A 126 15.98 6.18 -2.43
C GLY A 126 16.42 7.47 -3.14
N LEU A 127 15.52 8.10 -3.88
CA LEU A 127 15.79 9.37 -4.57
C LEU A 127 16.07 10.50 -3.57
N VAL A 128 15.29 10.61 -2.51
CA VAL A 128 15.50 11.62 -1.44
C VAL A 128 16.85 11.42 -0.75
N ILE A 129 17.21 10.18 -0.42
CA ILE A 129 18.50 9.86 0.20
C ILE A 129 19.65 10.21 -0.76
N ALA A 130 19.54 9.82 -2.03
CA ALA A 130 20.57 10.11 -3.04
C ALA A 130 20.76 11.62 -3.24
N ALA A 131 19.67 12.39 -3.32
CA ALA A 131 19.73 13.84 -3.41
C ALA A 131 20.40 14.46 -2.17
N GLY A 132 20.07 13.98 -0.98
CA GLY A 132 20.70 14.42 0.27
C GLY A 132 22.22 14.18 0.28
N ILE A 133 22.66 13.00 -0.14
CA ILE A 133 24.09 12.67 -0.24
C ILE A 133 24.80 13.59 -1.23
N ILE A 134 24.19 13.88 -2.39
CA ILE A 134 24.76 14.79 -3.40
C ILE A 134 24.89 16.19 -2.82
N VAL A 135 23.85 16.71 -2.15
CA VAL A 135 23.89 18.04 -1.53
C VAL A 135 24.99 18.12 -0.48
N ILE A 136 25.08 17.14 0.42
CA ILE A 136 26.14 17.09 1.45
C ILE A 136 27.52 17.07 0.80
N ARG A 137 27.75 16.22 -0.22
CA ARG A 137 29.02 16.17 -0.93
C ARG A 137 29.35 17.46 -1.66
N THR A 138 28.34 18.15 -2.17
CA THR A 138 28.54 19.44 -2.85
C THR A 138 28.94 20.53 -1.85
N ILE A 139 28.27 20.61 -0.70
CA ILE A 139 28.58 21.58 0.37
C ILE A 139 29.96 21.31 1.00
N MET A 140 30.33 20.03 1.18
CA MET A 140 31.64 19.65 1.75
C MET A 140 32.79 19.71 0.74
N ASN A 141 32.51 20.06 -0.52
CA ASN A 141 33.54 20.13 -1.54
C ASN A 141 34.06 21.58 -1.69
N ASP A 142 34.89 22.01 -0.77
CA ASP A 142 35.57 23.33 -0.77
C ASP A 142 36.71 23.42 -1.78
N ALA A 143 36.75 22.55 -2.79
CA ALA A 143 37.78 22.60 -3.80
C ALA A 143 37.58 23.81 -4.71
N ILE A 144 38.49 24.76 -4.66
CA ILE A 144 38.61 25.88 -5.58
C ILE A 144 38.91 25.32 -6.99
N ARG A 145 37.98 25.44 -7.92
CA ARG A 145 38.08 24.87 -9.27
C ARG A 145 38.03 25.90 -10.41
N SER A 146 37.62 27.10 -10.10
CA SER A 146 37.53 28.17 -11.08
C SER A 146 38.32 29.42 -10.66
N GLU A 147 38.68 30.26 -11.63
CA GLU A 147 39.32 31.54 -11.39
C GLU A 147 38.43 32.46 -10.54
N ASP A 148 37.12 32.41 -10.79
CA ASP A 148 36.11 33.15 -10.05
C ASP A 148 36.03 32.75 -8.55
N ASP A 149 36.32 31.48 -8.23
CA ASP A 149 36.35 31.00 -6.83
C ASP A 149 37.54 31.63 -6.07
N VAL A 150 38.69 31.78 -6.73
CA VAL A 150 39.87 32.40 -6.12
C VAL A 150 39.62 33.88 -5.80
N GLU A 151 39.01 34.61 -6.71
CA GLU A 151 38.67 36.02 -6.50
C GLU A 151 37.61 36.19 -5.40
N LYS A 152 36.60 35.32 -5.39
CA LYS A 152 35.51 35.40 -4.44
C LYS A 152 35.91 35.02 -3.01
N TYR A 153 36.76 33.99 -2.82
CA TYR A 153 37.14 33.49 -1.49
C TYR A 153 38.44 34.15 -0.95
N LEU A 154 39.37 34.56 -1.81
CA LEU A 154 40.63 35.13 -1.39
C LEU A 154 40.70 36.63 -1.62
N GLY A 155 39.78 37.23 -2.37
CA GLY A 155 39.75 38.66 -2.65
C GLY A 155 40.93 39.15 -3.50
N ILE A 156 41.64 38.26 -4.22
CA ILE A 156 42.84 38.57 -4.99
C ILE A 156 42.52 38.32 -6.47
N PRO A 157 42.69 39.31 -7.37
CA PRO A 157 42.45 39.10 -8.80
C PRO A 157 43.45 38.10 -9.38
N THR A 158 42.96 37.12 -10.10
CA THR A 158 43.80 36.14 -10.80
C THR A 158 44.52 36.80 -12.00
N LEU A 159 45.84 36.75 -11.99
CA LEU A 159 46.65 37.32 -13.04
C LEU A 159 46.82 36.42 -14.27
N ALA A 160 46.77 35.11 -14.10
CA ALA A 160 46.79 34.10 -15.16
C ALA A 160 46.38 32.72 -14.68
N ALA A 161 45.64 31.97 -15.50
CA ALA A 161 45.33 30.56 -15.28
C ALA A 161 46.21 29.67 -16.15
N VAL A 162 46.89 28.71 -15.53
CA VAL A 162 47.69 27.72 -16.26
C VAL A 162 46.88 26.43 -16.38
N PRO A 163 46.35 26.08 -17.57
CA PRO A 163 45.55 24.89 -17.74
C PRO A 163 46.38 23.60 -17.57
N ASP A 164 45.84 22.61 -16.89
CA ASP A 164 46.51 21.31 -16.72
C ASP A 164 46.72 20.62 -18.07
N ARG A 165 47.91 20.04 -18.25
CA ARG A 165 48.33 19.36 -19.49
C ARG A 165 47.37 18.26 -19.94
N LYS A 166 46.61 17.70 -19.00
CA LYS A 166 45.59 16.65 -19.27
C LYS A 166 44.42 17.18 -20.12
N ASP A 167 44.03 18.41 -19.95
CA ASP A 167 42.93 19.02 -20.68
C ASP A 167 43.26 19.27 -22.17
N TYR A 168 44.50 19.55 -22.49
CA TYR A 168 44.95 19.65 -23.87
C TYR A 168 44.90 18.33 -24.63
N ILE A 169 45.16 17.21 -23.95
CA ILE A 169 45.15 15.88 -24.57
C ILE A 169 43.73 15.37 -24.79
N SER A 170 42.80 15.62 -23.85
CA SER A 170 41.42 15.19 -23.96
C SER A 170 40.63 16.01 -25.00
N GLY A 171 40.85 17.31 -25.10
CA GLY A 171 40.24 18.19 -26.08
C GLY A 171 40.63 17.86 -27.53
N ARG A 172 41.88 17.45 -27.76
CA ARG A 172 42.37 17.04 -29.10
C ARG A 172 41.80 15.69 -29.54
N SER A 173 41.67 14.74 -28.62
CA SER A 173 41.09 13.42 -28.89
C SER A 173 39.63 13.47 -29.31
N SER A 174 38.82 14.33 -28.68
CA SER A 174 37.37 14.47 -28.97
C SER A 174 37.14 15.13 -30.35
N LYS A 175 37.95 16.11 -30.74
CA LYS A 175 37.88 16.77 -32.08
C LYS A 175 38.28 15.82 -33.20
N GLN A 176 39.30 14.98 -33.01
CA GLN A 176 39.73 13.99 -34.02
C GLN A 176 38.70 12.87 -34.20
N ARG A 177 38.05 12.38 -33.11
CA ARG A 177 36.97 11.39 -33.21
C ARG A 177 35.74 11.93 -33.95
N LYS A 178 35.35 13.19 -33.72
CA LYS A 178 34.23 13.83 -34.44
C LYS A 178 34.54 14.00 -35.94
N LYS A 179 35.79 14.36 -36.32
CA LYS A 179 36.21 14.50 -37.71
C LYS A 179 36.25 13.16 -38.47
N LYS A 180 36.66 12.06 -37.78
CA LYS A 180 36.69 10.71 -38.35
C LYS A 180 35.29 10.13 -38.56
N LYS A 181 34.34 10.41 -37.62
CA LYS A 181 32.92 10.03 -37.77
C LYS A 181 32.20 10.78 -38.90
N ARG A 182 32.49 12.06 -39.12
CA ARG A 182 31.93 12.83 -40.26
C ARG A 182 32.44 12.37 -41.62
N ARG A 183 33.71 11.92 -41.74
CA ARG A 183 34.24 11.35 -42.98
C ARG A 183 33.67 9.96 -43.34
N LYS A 184 33.31 9.14 -42.32
CA LYS A 184 32.67 7.82 -42.54
C LYS A 184 31.20 7.90 -42.95
N ARG A 185 30.53 9.03 -42.71
CA ARG A 185 29.11 9.25 -43.11
C ARG A 185 28.96 9.90 -44.50
N ARG A 186 30.06 10.20 -45.18
CA ARG A 186 30.07 10.81 -46.53
C ARG A 186 30.63 9.87 -47.62
N LYS A 187 30.87 8.64 -47.29
CA LYS A 187 31.07 7.50 -48.20
C LYS A 187 29.93 6.51 -48.01
#